data_6fc35807bb484ef321f309530154807d
#
_entry.id   6fc35807bb484ef321f309530154807d
#
_cell.length_a   1.000
_cell.length_b   1.000
_cell.length_c   1.000
_cell.angle_alpha   90.00
_cell.angle_beta   90.00
_cell.angle_gamma   90.00
#
_symmetry.space_group_name_H-M   'P 1'
#
loop_
_entity.id
_entity.type
_entity.pdbx_description
1 polymer ?
#
loop_
_entity_poly.entity_id
_entity_poly.type
_entity_poly.pdbx_seq_one_letter_code
_entity_poly.pdbx_strand_id
1 'polypeptide(L)'
;MDSVTSFIYGMSMMFFSMMAFLFWRKGKEMLFRMIMWLMIVVDLQLVKDMVFFQIYGFDNEHAWYLTSSLDMMIIPFYSFVLMELVKPGWFGWLKALMLELPFLLLPVFYIFTHNIIWFYVLSGWGAIYGCSTFILLIFLIRRYHRQLKERFSYQENINLNWLLAILNTFFLILFLWTLSCFVINVDYDNIYMVSSLMLWMLIDYFVYRHESVIEELSDVEIVPLEQNEVDVSGMAAEVQRLFEEDKIYLNPKLKLSDVALAVGTNRTYLSRYFNRQNGQTFYDYVNTYRIQYAENLLKSTNYPLPEIAIKSGFNSISTFRRVFFASFGCSPNKYRVNA
;
A
#
# COMPACT_ATOMS: atom_id res chain seq x y z
N MET A 1 -32.59 -17.80 -9.43
CA MET A 1 -31.15 -17.86 -9.75
C MET A 1 -30.87 -19.13 -10.54
N ASP A 2 -30.11 -19.03 -11.60
CA ASP A 2 -29.63 -20.20 -12.31
C ASP A 2 -28.54 -20.96 -11.57
N SER A 3 -28.17 -22.17 -12.05
CA SER A 3 -27.13 -22.99 -11.36
C SER A 3 -25.76 -22.36 -11.39
N VAL A 4 -25.43 -21.58 -12.42
CA VAL A 4 -24.12 -20.93 -12.59
C VAL A 4 -23.98 -19.80 -11.59
N THR A 5 -24.96 -18.92 -11.51
CA THR A 5 -25.00 -17.81 -10.57
C THR A 5 -24.92 -18.31 -9.13
N SER A 6 -25.72 -19.33 -8.78
CA SER A 6 -25.69 -19.93 -7.43
C SER A 6 -24.32 -20.53 -7.08
N PHE A 7 -23.63 -21.14 -8.05
CA PHE A 7 -22.29 -21.66 -7.86
C PHE A 7 -21.27 -20.54 -7.62
N ILE A 8 -21.33 -19.45 -8.40
CA ILE A 8 -20.42 -18.28 -8.26
C ILE A 8 -20.59 -17.64 -6.89
N TYR A 9 -21.84 -17.41 -6.44
CA TYR A 9 -22.11 -16.85 -5.11
C TYR A 9 -21.58 -17.77 -4.00
N GLY A 10 -21.86 -19.09 -4.09
CA GLY A 10 -21.35 -20.05 -3.12
C GLY A 10 -19.83 -20.11 -3.04
N MET A 11 -19.13 -20.04 -4.19
CA MET A 11 -17.67 -19.99 -4.25
C MET A 11 -17.13 -18.70 -3.62
N SER A 12 -17.75 -17.57 -3.88
CA SER A 12 -17.37 -16.27 -3.30
C SER A 12 -17.58 -16.24 -1.79
N MET A 13 -18.71 -16.73 -1.29
CA MET A 13 -19.00 -16.85 0.15
C MET A 13 -17.95 -17.74 0.84
N MET A 14 -17.65 -18.91 0.27
CA MET A 14 -16.61 -19.78 0.82
C MET A 14 -15.27 -19.08 0.89
N PHE A 15 -14.90 -18.34 -0.14
CA PHE A 15 -13.63 -17.59 -0.16
C PHE A 15 -13.58 -16.51 0.93
N PHE A 16 -14.58 -15.63 1.03
CA PHE A 16 -14.59 -14.55 2.02
C PHE A 16 -14.67 -15.09 3.46
N SER A 17 -15.48 -16.12 3.72
CA SER A 17 -15.51 -16.79 5.03
C SER A 17 -14.15 -17.39 5.40
N MET A 18 -13.48 -18.07 4.46
CA MET A 18 -12.14 -18.63 4.68
C MET A 18 -11.12 -17.52 4.97
N MET A 19 -11.13 -16.41 4.22
CA MET A 19 -10.22 -15.29 4.44
C MET A 19 -10.50 -14.59 5.77
N ALA A 20 -11.76 -14.40 6.15
CA ALA A 20 -12.11 -13.89 7.47
C ALA A 20 -11.52 -14.74 8.60
N PHE A 21 -11.61 -16.07 8.49
CA PHE A 21 -11.02 -17.00 9.46
C PHE A 21 -9.49 -16.91 9.47
N LEU A 22 -8.82 -16.82 8.32
CA LEU A 22 -7.36 -16.69 8.25
C LEU A 22 -6.87 -15.39 8.90
N PHE A 23 -7.53 -14.25 8.64
CA PHE A 23 -7.18 -12.98 9.27
C PHE A 23 -7.50 -12.95 10.76
N TRP A 24 -8.57 -13.62 11.20
CA TRP A 24 -8.83 -13.84 12.64
C TRP A 24 -7.70 -14.57 13.35
N ARG A 25 -7.14 -15.63 12.72
CA ARG A 25 -6.03 -16.39 13.27
C ARG A 25 -4.70 -15.64 13.26
N LYS A 26 -4.50 -14.74 12.29
CA LYS A 26 -3.20 -14.13 12.01
C LYS A 26 -2.75 -13.18 13.11
N GLY A 27 -3.66 -12.44 13.75
CA GLY A 27 -3.19 -11.57 14.80
C GLY A 27 -4.22 -10.65 15.45
N LYS A 28 -3.74 -9.99 16.53
CA LYS A 28 -4.52 -9.03 17.32
C LYS A 28 -4.39 -7.58 16.79
N GLU A 29 -3.59 -7.36 15.75
CA GLU A 29 -3.39 -6.04 15.16
C GLU A 29 -4.69 -5.46 14.61
N MET A 30 -4.82 -4.14 14.72
CA MET A 30 -6.02 -3.43 14.29
C MET A 30 -6.34 -3.67 12.81
N LEU A 31 -5.32 -3.67 11.96
CA LEU A 31 -5.44 -3.89 10.53
C LEU A 31 -6.06 -5.26 10.19
N PHE A 32 -5.54 -6.35 10.77
CA PHE A 32 -6.07 -7.69 10.49
C PHE A 32 -7.50 -7.87 11.00
N ARG A 33 -7.84 -7.24 12.13
CA ARG A 33 -9.23 -7.21 12.62
C ARG A 33 -10.15 -6.43 11.68
N MET A 34 -9.68 -5.31 11.12
CA MET A 34 -10.46 -4.54 10.15
C MET A 34 -10.69 -5.34 8.86
N ILE A 35 -9.66 -6.02 8.33
CA ILE A 35 -9.80 -6.87 7.14
C ILE A 35 -10.72 -8.05 7.42
N MET A 36 -10.59 -8.71 8.58
CA MET A 36 -11.52 -9.76 9.00
C MET A 36 -12.97 -9.28 8.97
N TRP A 37 -13.27 -8.12 9.59
CA TRP A 37 -14.61 -7.56 9.59
C TRP A 37 -15.08 -7.16 8.19
N LEU A 38 -14.18 -6.64 7.36
CA LEU A 38 -14.48 -6.34 5.96
C LEU A 38 -14.92 -7.60 5.21
N MET A 39 -14.19 -8.72 5.34
CA MET A 39 -14.55 -10.00 4.72
C MET A 39 -15.93 -10.50 5.20
N ILE A 40 -16.21 -10.41 6.50
CA ILE A 40 -17.51 -10.79 7.07
C ILE A 40 -18.63 -9.92 6.50
N VAL A 41 -18.43 -8.60 6.39
CA VAL A 41 -19.46 -7.70 5.83
C VAL A 41 -19.71 -7.98 4.36
N VAL A 42 -18.66 -8.22 3.55
CA VAL A 42 -18.80 -8.63 2.15
C VAL A 42 -19.62 -9.93 2.05
N ASP A 43 -19.30 -10.91 2.90
CA ASP A 43 -20.00 -12.20 2.92
C ASP A 43 -21.49 -12.04 3.26
N LEU A 44 -21.81 -11.20 4.26
CA LEU A 44 -23.20 -10.87 4.62
C LEU A 44 -23.94 -10.15 3.48
N GLN A 45 -23.27 -9.28 2.71
CA GLN A 45 -23.86 -8.64 1.54
C GLN A 45 -24.19 -9.66 0.45
N LEU A 46 -23.30 -10.62 0.18
CA LEU A 46 -23.59 -11.71 -0.76
C LEU A 46 -24.79 -12.56 -0.33
N VAL A 47 -24.91 -12.87 0.96
CA VAL A 47 -26.08 -13.56 1.52
C VAL A 47 -27.35 -12.73 1.30
N LYS A 48 -27.31 -11.45 1.58
CA LYS A 48 -28.41 -10.51 1.35
C LYS A 48 -28.84 -10.54 -0.13
N ASP A 49 -27.89 -10.41 -1.08
CA ASP A 49 -28.20 -10.41 -2.51
C ASP A 49 -28.82 -11.73 -2.95
N MET A 50 -28.26 -12.84 -2.52
CA MET A 50 -28.82 -14.16 -2.81
C MET A 50 -30.28 -14.28 -2.35
N VAL A 51 -30.59 -13.81 -1.12
CA VAL A 51 -31.97 -13.84 -0.57
C VAL A 51 -32.88 -12.92 -1.35
N PHE A 52 -32.48 -11.68 -1.65
CA PHE A 52 -33.30 -10.72 -2.38
C PHE A 52 -33.59 -11.19 -3.80
N PHE A 53 -32.58 -11.67 -4.53
CA PHE A 53 -32.78 -12.15 -5.90
C PHE A 53 -33.56 -13.46 -5.96
N GLN A 54 -33.55 -14.28 -4.91
CA GLN A 54 -34.38 -15.46 -4.82
C GLN A 54 -35.86 -15.09 -4.59
N ILE A 55 -36.15 -14.04 -3.82
CA ILE A 55 -37.50 -13.61 -3.47
C ILE A 55 -38.11 -12.76 -4.58
N TYR A 56 -37.37 -11.79 -5.12
CA TYR A 56 -37.91 -10.76 -6.03
C TYR A 56 -37.51 -10.98 -7.50
N GLY A 57 -36.52 -11.83 -7.80
CA GLY A 57 -35.95 -12.01 -9.12
C GLY A 57 -34.94 -10.90 -9.50
N PHE A 58 -34.09 -11.19 -10.48
CA PHE A 58 -33.09 -10.21 -10.99
C PHE A 58 -33.74 -9.08 -11.80
N ASP A 59 -34.88 -9.31 -12.43
CA ASP A 59 -35.57 -8.33 -13.30
C ASP A 59 -36.36 -7.27 -12.49
N ASN A 60 -36.37 -7.35 -11.17
CA ASN A 60 -37.03 -6.38 -10.32
C ASN A 60 -36.14 -5.18 -10.09
N GLU A 61 -36.32 -4.10 -10.84
CA GLU A 61 -35.55 -2.87 -10.77
C GLU A 61 -35.48 -2.29 -9.35
N HIS A 62 -36.62 -2.31 -8.62
CA HIS A 62 -36.67 -1.76 -7.28
C HIS A 62 -35.80 -2.57 -6.30
N ALA A 63 -35.86 -3.89 -6.36
CA ALA A 63 -35.03 -4.77 -5.55
C ALA A 63 -33.55 -4.58 -5.91
N TRP A 64 -33.24 -4.44 -7.19
CA TRP A 64 -31.87 -4.18 -7.69
C TRP A 64 -31.27 -2.89 -7.12
N TYR A 65 -31.98 -1.76 -7.25
CA TYR A 65 -31.50 -0.48 -6.72
C TYR A 65 -31.44 -0.46 -5.19
N LEU A 66 -32.33 -1.20 -4.51
CA LEU A 66 -32.29 -1.32 -3.06
C LEU A 66 -31.04 -2.09 -2.60
N THR A 67 -30.79 -3.27 -3.18
CA THR A 67 -29.60 -4.08 -2.83
C THR A 67 -28.32 -3.33 -3.15
N SER A 68 -28.21 -2.71 -4.33
CA SER A 68 -27.06 -1.88 -4.71
C SER A 68 -26.85 -0.69 -3.78
N SER A 69 -27.93 -0.05 -3.31
CA SER A 69 -27.80 1.04 -2.32
C SER A 69 -27.26 0.56 -0.98
N LEU A 70 -27.65 -0.63 -0.53
CA LEU A 70 -27.13 -1.25 0.69
C LEU A 70 -25.67 -1.68 0.53
N ASP A 71 -25.25 -2.10 -0.67
CA ASP A 71 -23.86 -2.47 -0.95
C ASP A 71 -22.92 -1.26 -0.90
N MET A 72 -23.42 -0.07 -1.26
CA MET A 72 -22.61 1.17 -1.16
C MET A 72 -22.17 1.50 0.26
N MET A 73 -22.85 0.97 1.29
CA MET A 73 -22.48 1.16 2.70
C MET A 73 -21.09 0.60 3.03
N ILE A 74 -20.54 -0.31 2.21
CA ILE A 74 -19.19 -0.86 2.45
C ILE A 74 -18.05 0.05 1.93
N ILE A 75 -18.36 1.02 1.05
CA ILE A 75 -17.34 1.86 0.39
C ILE A 75 -16.43 2.58 1.38
N PRO A 76 -16.92 3.26 2.44
CA PRO A 76 -16.05 3.87 3.43
C PRO A 76 -15.18 2.85 4.17
N PHE A 77 -15.70 1.65 4.39
CA PHE A 77 -14.96 0.60 5.11
C PHE A 77 -13.70 0.16 4.34
N TYR A 78 -13.76 0.09 3.00
CA TYR A 78 -12.57 -0.11 2.16
C TYR A 78 -11.55 1.00 2.37
N SER A 79 -12.00 2.24 2.42
CA SER A 79 -11.09 3.38 2.62
C SER A 79 -10.42 3.35 4.00
N PHE A 80 -11.11 2.88 5.04
CA PHE A 80 -10.54 2.75 6.39
C PHE A 80 -9.41 1.72 6.41
N VAL A 81 -9.58 0.56 5.76
CA VAL A 81 -8.53 -0.46 5.63
C VAL A 81 -7.32 0.11 4.87
N LEU A 82 -7.56 0.79 3.74
CA LEU A 82 -6.49 1.38 2.95
C LEU A 82 -5.75 2.49 3.70
N MET A 83 -6.47 3.32 4.46
CA MET A 83 -5.85 4.38 5.28
C MET A 83 -5.03 3.80 6.42
N GLU A 84 -5.49 2.74 7.08
CA GLU A 84 -4.74 2.07 8.14
C GLU A 84 -3.49 1.38 7.60
N LEU A 85 -3.53 0.81 6.37
CA LEU A 85 -2.37 0.27 5.66
C LEU A 85 -1.29 1.32 5.39
N VAL A 86 -1.69 2.55 5.02
CA VAL A 86 -0.75 3.64 4.70
C VAL A 86 -0.26 4.35 5.95
N LYS A 87 -1.13 4.49 6.94
CA LYS A 87 -0.87 5.22 8.18
C LYS A 87 -1.45 4.45 9.36
N PRO A 88 -0.69 3.51 9.95
CA PRO A 88 -1.11 2.77 11.14
C PRO A 88 -1.54 3.74 12.27
N GLY A 89 -2.63 3.39 12.97
CA GLY A 89 -3.23 4.23 14.00
C GLY A 89 -4.05 5.42 13.49
N TRP A 90 -4.35 5.48 12.17
CA TRP A 90 -5.24 6.52 11.64
C TRP A 90 -6.71 6.30 12.02
N PHE A 91 -7.12 5.03 12.16
CA PHE A 91 -8.50 4.68 12.44
C PHE A 91 -8.98 5.29 13.77
N GLY A 92 -10.20 5.83 13.75
CA GLY A 92 -10.88 6.35 14.94
C GLY A 92 -12.39 6.31 14.74
N TRP A 93 -13.11 5.82 15.72
CA TRP A 93 -14.56 5.58 15.63
C TRP A 93 -15.38 6.82 15.23
N LEU A 94 -15.01 8.00 15.74
CA LEU A 94 -15.73 9.24 15.40
C LEU A 94 -15.54 9.62 13.93
N LYS A 95 -14.30 9.48 13.41
CA LYS A 95 -14.00 9.73 12.00
C LYS A 95 -14.72 8.73 11.10
N ALA A 96 -14.69 7.45 11.48
CA ALA A 96 -15.37 6.40 10.74
C ALA A 96 -16.87 6.68 10.68
N LEU A 97 -17.51 7.02 11.80
CA LEU A 97 -18.94 7.34 11.86
C LEU A 97 -19.29 8.55 10.97
N MET A 98 -18.47 9.62 11.01
CA MET A 98 -18.72 10.81 10.17
C MET A 98 -18.64 10.51 8.68
N LEU A 99 -17.69 9.66 8.26
CA LEU A 99 -17.53 9.29 6.85
C LEU A 99 -18.59 8.28 6.39
N GLU A 100 -19.06 7.42 7.29
CA GLU A 100 -20.09 6.43 7.03
C GLU A 100 -21.50 7.04 6.97
N LEU A 101 -21.75 8.13 7.68
CA LEU A 101 -23.08 8.71 7.87
C LEU A 101 -23.88 8.93 6.57
N PRO A 102 -23.31 9.51 5.48
CA PRO A 102 -24.04 9.66 4.22
C PRO A 102 -24.45 8.32 3.59
N PHE A 103 -23.59 7.30 3.70
CA PHE A 103 -23.83 5.97 3.17
C PHE A 103 -24.89 5.19 3.97
N LEU A 104 -25.13 5.56 5.23
CA LEU A 104 -26.20 5.02 6.07
C LEU A 104 -27.52 5.75 5.81
N LEU A 105 -27.51 7.08 5.68
CA LEU A 105 -28.73 7.88 5.59
C LEU A 105 -29.39 7.84 4.20
N LEU A 106 -28.59 7.90 3.12
CA LEU A 106 -29.15 7.96 1.77
C LEU A 106 -29.94 6.70 1.36
N PRO A 107 -29.50 5.46 1.69
CA PRO A 107 -30.32 4.28 1.47
C PRO A 107 -31.65 4.30 2.24
N VAL A 108 -31.65 4.86 3.46
CA VAL A 108 -32.87 5.02 4.26
C VAL A 108 -33.89 5.91 3.54
N PHE A 109 -33.45 7.03 2.95
CA PHE A 109 -34.32 7.88 2.14
C PHE A 109 -34.87 7.15 0.92
N TYR A 110 -34.06 6.30 0.25
CA TYR A 110 -34.53 5.46 -0.83
C TYR A 110 -35.62 4.49 -0.36
N ILE A 111 -35.42 3.82 0.78
CA ILE A 111 -36.40 2.87 1.35
C ILE A 111 -37.76 3.53 1.62
N PHE A 112 -37.76 4.74 2.21
CA PHE A 112 -39.01 5.42 2.58
C PHE A 112 -39.72 6.11 1.42
N THR A 113 -38.96 6.63 0.45
CA THR A 113 -39.54 7.40 -0.66
C THR A 113 -39.76 6.60 -1.94
N HIS A 114 -39.12 5.44 -2.06
CA HIS A 114 -39.05 4.64 -3.29
C HIS A 114 -38.62 5.43 -4.53
N ASN A 115 -37.92 6.55 -4.35
CA ASN A 115 -37.50 7.43 -5.41
C ASN A 115 -36.06 7.14 -5.83
N ILE A 116 -35.87 6.77 -7.09
CA ILE A 116 -34.55 6.44 -7.68
C ILE A 116 -33.52 7.59 -7.59
N ILE A 117 -33.96 8.82 -7.40
CA ILE A 117 -33.07 9.97 -7.24
C ILE A 117 -32.08 9.74 -6.10
N TRP A 118 -32.52 9.12 -5.00
CA TRP A 118 -31.63 8.86 -3.86
C TRP A 118 -30.54 7.84 -4.17
N PHE A 119 -30.81 6.86 -5.03
CA PHE A 119 -29.77 5.97 -5.56
C PHE A 119 -28.73 6.73 -6.39
N TYR A 120 -29.17 7.62 -7.30
CA TYR A 120 -28.22 8.43 -8.08
C TYR A 120 -27.43 9.42 -7.21
N VAL A 121 -28.05 10.03 -6.21
CA VAL A 121 -27.36 10.90 -5.23
C VAL A 121 -26.30 10.11 -4.46
N LEU A 122 -26.65 8.90 -4.00
CA LEU A 122 -25.72 8.02 -3.29
C LEU A 122 -24.56 7.57 -4.21
N SER A 123 -24.86 7.19 -5.46
CA SER A 123 -23.85 6.80 -6.45
C SER A 123 -22.90 7.95 -6.78
N GLY A 124 -23.43 9.16 -6.96
CA GLY A 124 -22.64 10.37 -7.17
C GLY A 124 -21.75 10.70 -5.96
N TRP A 125 -22.29 10.57 -4.74
CA TRP A 125 -21.54 10.75 -3.51
C TRP A 125 -20.43 9.70 -3.38
N GLY A 126 -20.73 8.42 -3.65
CA GLY A 126 -19.75 7.32 -3.65
C GLY A 126 -18.60 7.55 -4.64
N ALA A 127 -18.92 8.05 -5.85
CA ALA A 127 -17.91 8.40 -6.85
C ALA A 127 -16.99 9.54 -6.38
N ILE A 128 -17.55 10.62 -5.83
CA ILE A 128 -16.78 11.75 -5.28
C ILE A 128 -15.91 11.27 -4.10
N TYR A 129 -16.48 10.52 -3.18
CA TYR A 129 -15.78 9.94 -2.05
C TYR A 129 -14.63 9.02 -2.48
N GLY A 130 -14.89 8.11 -3.41
CA GLY A 130 -13.89 7.22 -3.98
C GLY A 130 -12.74 7.98 -4.63
N CYS A 131 -13.04 8.88 -5.57
CA CYS A 131 -12.01 9.69 -6.25
C CYS A 131 -11.16 10.52 -5.25
N SER A 132 -11.79 11.15 -4.26
CA SER A 132 -11.08 11.92 -3.24
C SER A 132 -10.17 11.04 -2.39
N THR A 133 -10.65 9.87 -1.98
CA THR A 133 -9.86 8.86 -1.23
C THR A 133 -8.67 8.38 -2.07
N PHE A 134 -8.87 8.10 -3.36
CA PHE A 134 -7.80 7.68 -4.26
C PHE A 134 -6.68 8.71 -4.36
N ILE A 135 -7.04 9.95 -4.64
CA ILE A 135 -6.09 11.05 -4.75
C ILE A 135 -5.31 11.23 -3.43
N LEU A 136 -6.03 11.20 -2.30
CA LEU A 136 -5.42 11.31 -0.98
C LEU A 136 -4.42 10.17 -0.71
N LEU A 137 -4.78 8.93 -1.03
CA LEU A 137 -3.93 7.76 -0.82
C LEU A 137 -2.68 7.80 -1.71
N ILE A 138 -2.81 8.19 -2.99
CA ILE A 138 -1.64 8.38 -3.86
C ILE A 138 -0.68 9.42 -3.26
N PHE A 139 -1.23 10.53 -2.78
CA PHE A 139 -0.41 11.58 -2.15
C PHE A 139 0.31 11.08 -0.89
N LEU A 140 -0.40 10.34 -0.02
CA LEU A 140 0.16 9.77 1.20
C LEU A 140 1.24 8.72 0.89
N ILE A 141 1.01 7.83 -0.08
CA ILE A 141 1.99 6.82 -0.50
C ILE A 141 3.25 7.48 -1.07
N ARG A 142 3.11 8.52 -1.91
CA ARG A 142 4.26 9.29 -2.42
C ARG A 142 5.04 9.97 -1.30
N ARG A 143 4.33 10.58 -0.34
CA ARG A 143 4.94 11.19 0.84
C ARG A 143 5.70 10.15 1.67
N TYR A 144 5.12 8.98 1.87
CA TYR A 144 5.73 7.88 2.58
C TYR A 144 7.00 7.36 1.87
N HIS A 145 6.96 7.14 0.55
CA HIS A 145 8.16 6.75 -0.22
C HIS A 145 9.30 7.76 -0.08
N ARG A 146 8.98 9.05 -0.03
CA ARG A 146 9.98 10.09 0.23
C ARG A 146 10.58 9.94 1.62
N GLN A 147 9.77 9.73 2.65
CA GLN A 147 10.24 9.52 4.02
C GLN A 147 11.10 8.26 4.15
N LEU A 148 10.78 7.19 3.41
CA LEU A 148 11.63 5.99 3.37
C LEU A 148 13.02 6.29 2.83
N LYS A 149 13.11 7.02 1.72
CA LYS A 149 14.40 7.43 1.14
C LYS A 149 15.23 8.33 2.05
N GLU A 150 14.57 9.08 2.94
CA GLU A 150 15.23 9.92 3.93
C GLU A 150 15.78 9.13 5.14
N ARG A 151 15.30 7.90 5.37
CA ARG A 151 15.60 7.11 6.57
C ARG A 151 16.40 5.83 6.31
N PHE A 152 16.24 5.22 5.14
CA PHE A 152 16.81 3.93 4.81
C PHE A 152 17.67 3.99 3.55
N SER A 153 18.79 3.27 3.56
CA SER A 153 19.67 3.11 2.38
C SER A 153 19.21 1.98 1.46
N TYR A 154 18.15 1.27 1.81
CA TYR A 154 17.58 0.14 1.05
C TYR A 154 16.07 0.33 0.88
N GLN A 155 15.50 -0.33 -0.12
CA GLN A 155 14.06 -0.25 -0.42
C GLN A 155 13.40 -1.63 -0.54
N GLU A 156 14.20 -2.69 -0.51
CA GLU A 156 13.71 -4.05 -0.53
C GLU A 156 12.88 -4.32 0.74
N ASN A 157 11.71 -4.91 0.56
CA ASN A 157 10.74 -5.25 1.59
C ASN A 157 10.04 -4.07 2.29
N ILE A 158 10.52 -2.82 2.12
CA ILE A 158 9.91 -1.63 2.74
C ILE A 158 9.23 -0.70 1.72
N ASN A 159 9.35 -0.97 0.41
CA ASN A 159 8.66 -0.17 -0.59
C ASN A 159 7.14 -0.47 -0.58
N LEU A 160 6.34 0.57 -0.81
CA LEU A 160 4.89 0.46 -0.89
C LEU A 160 4.36 0.32 -2.33
N ASN A 161 5.17 -0.18 -3.28
CA ASN A 161 4.69 -0.39 -4.65
C ASN A 161 3.57 -1.43 -4.70
N TRP A 162 3.62 -2.45 -3.83
CA TRP A 162 2.54 -3.40 -3.65
C TRP A 162 1.24 -2.72 -3.17
N LEU A 163 1.34 -1.68 -2.35
CA LEU A 163 0.18 -0.92 -1.89
C LEU A 163 -0.47 -0.11 -3.02
N LEU A 164 0.34 0.41 -3.97
CA LEU A 164 -0.20 1.00 -5.20
C LEU A 164 -0.94 -0.04 -6.05
N ALA A 165 -0.43 -1.27 -6.11
CA ALA A 165 -1.12 -2.36 -6.80
C ALA A 165 -2.46 -2.68 -6.12
N ILE A 166 -2.50 -2.82 -4.79
CA ILE A 166 -3.73 -2.99 -4.02
C ILE A 166 -4.69 -1.82 -4.27
N LEU A 167 -4.23 -0.58 -4.18
CA LEU A 167 -5.05 0.61 -4.40
C LEU A 167 -5.69 0.59 -5.80
N ASN A 168 -4.90 0.35 -6.84
CA ASN A 168 -5.41 0.26 -8.20
C ASN A 168 -6.42 -0.90 -8.36
N THR A 169 -6.18 -2.03 -7.70
CA THR A 169 -7.07 -3.19 -7.72
C THR A 169 -8.40 -2.88 -7.04
N PHE A 170 -8.40 -2.22 -5.88
CA PHE A 170 -9.63 -1.77 -5.22
C PHE A 170 -10.45 -0.83 -6.11
N PHE A 171 -9.78 0.12 -6.77
CA PHE A 171 -10.47 1.04 -7.68
C PHE A 171 -11.02 0.34 -8.92
N LEU A 172 -10.31 -0.66 -9.42
CA LEU A 172 -10.82 -1.49 -10.52
C LEU A 172 -12.06 -2.27 -10.09
N ILE A 173 -12.06 -2.88 -8.90
CA ILE A 173 -13.25 -3.55 -8.33
C ILE A 173 -14.41 -2.57 -8.21
N LEU A 174 -14.17 -1.40 -7.62
CA LEU A 174 -15.21 -0.38 -7.43
C LEU A 174 -15.77 0.12 -8.77
N PHE A 175 -14.92 0.30 -9.78
CA PHE A 175 -15.32 0.71 -11.11
C PHE A 175 -16.18 -0.38 -11.79
N LEU A 176 -15.76 -1.64 -11.78
CA LEU A 176 -16.52 -2.76 -12.33
C LEU A 176 -17.85 -2.92 -11.62
N TRP A 177 -17.87 -2.80 -10.30
CA TRP A 177 -19.10 -2.85 -9.52
C TRP A 177 -20.04 -1.70 -9.86
N THR A 178 -19.53 -0.47 -9.98
CA THR A 178 -20.34 0.68 -10.38
C THR A 178 -20.98 0.46 -11.76
N LEU A 179 -20.25 -0.11 -12.71
CA LEU A 179 -20.81 -0.46 -14.02
C LEU A 179 -21.93 -1.51 -13.89
N SER A 180 -21.74 -2.54 -13.06
CA SER A 180 -22.78 -3.57 -12.87
C SER A 180 -24.06 -3.00 -12.26
N CYS A 181 -23.98 -2.00 -11.38
CA CYS A 181 -25.16 -1.37 -10.77
C CYS A 181 -26.10 -0.68 -11.79
N PHE A 182 -25.56 -0.25 -12.94
CA PHE A 182 -26.35 0.41 -14.01
C PHE A 182 -26.80 -0.54 -15.12
N VAL A 183 -26.38 -1.80 -15.09
CA VAL A 183 -26.72 -2.81 -16.08
C VAL A 183 -27.42 -3.98 -15.39
N ILE A 184 -28.75 -3.96 -15.42
CA ILE A 184 -29.57 -5.02 -14.81
C ILE A 184 -29.51 -6.26 -15.72
N ASN A 185 -28.46 -7.07 -15.52
CA ASN A 185 -28.24 -8.28 -16.31
C ASN A 185 -27.41 -9.29 -15.51
N VAL A 186 -27.91 -10.52 -15.41
CA VAL A 186 -27.29 -11.61 -14.64
C VAL A 186 -25.89 -11.98 -15.15
N ASP A 187 -25.69 -11.98 -16.46
CA ASP A 187 -24.38 -12.34 -17.04
C ASP A 187 -23.31 -11.30 -16.69
N TYR A 188 -23.66 -10.02 -16.72
CA TYR A 188 -22.75 -8.95 -16.29
C TYR A 188 -22.44 -9.04 -14.80
N ASP A 189 -23.43 -9.34 -13.96
CA ASP A 189 -23.22 -9.55 -12.53
C ASP A 189 -22.29 -10.75 -12.26
N ASN A 190 -22.50 -11.86 -12.95
CA ASN A 190 -21.63 -13.03 -12.87
C ASN A 190 -20.17 -12.72 -13.29
N ILE A 191 -19.98 -11.96 -14.37
CA ILE A 191 -18.65 -11.54 -14.83
C ILE A 191 -17.99 -10.63 -13.78
N TYR A 192 -18.73 -9.68 -13.23
CA TYR A 192 -18.26 -8.83 -12.14
C TYR A 192 -17.83 -9.67 -10.93
N MET A 193 -18.66 -10.60 -10.48
CA MET A 193 -18.42 -11.43 -9.31
C MET A 193 -17.13 -12.28 -9.46
N VAL A 194 -16.95 -12.94 -10.60
CA VAL A 194 -15.74 -13.73 -10.88
C VAL A 194 -14.50 -12.84 -10.96
N SER A 195 -14.60 -11.70 -11.66
CA SER A 195 -13.50 -10.74 -11.78
C SER A 195 -13.11 -10.16 -10.41
N SER A 196 -14.09 -9.78 -9.62
CA SER A 196 -13.92 -9.27 -8.26
C SER A 196 -13.25 -10.31 -7.35
N LEU A 197 -13.66 -11.57 -7.41
CA LEU A 197 -13.06 -12.66 -6.64
C LEU A 197 -11.56 -12.83 -6.97
N MET A 198 -11.19 -12.80 -8.26
CA MET A 198 -9.78 -12.89 -8.68
C MET A 198 -8.96 -11.69 -8.15
N LEU A 199 -9.52 -10.50 -8.20
CA LEU A 199 -8.88 -9.28 -7.70
C LEU A 199 -8.72 -9.32 -6.17
N TRP A 200 -9.71 -9.85 -5.45
CA TRP A 200 -9.63 -10.07 -4.00
C TRP A 200 -8.55 -11.08 -3.62
N MET A 201 -8.41 -12.18 -4.36
CA MET A 201 -7.31 -13.14 -4.15
C MET A 201 -5.94 -12.47 -4.26
N LEU A 202 -5.79 -11.53 -5.21
CA LEU A 202 -4.56 -10.77 -5.39
C LEU A 202 -4.29 -9.81 -4.22
N ILE A 203 -5.33 -9.10 -3.74
CA ILE A 203 -5.23 -8.22 -2.58
C ILE A 203 -4.80 -9.01 -1.34
N ASP A 204 -5.50 -10.10 -1.05
CA ASP A 204 -5.24 -10.92 0.12
C ASP A 204 -3.84 -11.55 0.09
N TYR A 205 -3.39 -11.98 -1.08
CA TYR A 205 -2.02 -12.46 -1.27
C TYR A 205 -0.99 -11.38 -0.89
N PHE A 206 -1.16 -10.14 -1.35
CA PHE A 206 -0.24 -9.06 -1.01
C PHE A 206 -0.30 -8.70 0.47
N VAL A 207 -1.49 -8.53 1.04
CA VAL A 207 -1.66 -8.19 2.46
C VAL A 207 -1.10 -9.29 3.36
N TYR A 208 -1.36 -10.56 3.03
CA TYR A 208 -0.86 -11.68 3.83
C TYR A 208 0.68 -11.77 3.84
N ARG A 209 1.32 -11.43 2.71
CA ARG A 209 2.77 -11.56 2.54
C ARG A 209 3.57 -10.40 3.16
N HIS A 210 2.99 -9.20 3.32
CA HIS A 210 3.74 -7.97 3.64
C HIS A 210 3.58 -7.50 5.09
N GLU A 211 3.47 -8.42 6.03
CA GLU A 211 3.32 -8.19 7.48
C GLU A 211 4.47 -7.38 8.11
N SER A 212 5.69 -7.58 7.64
CA SER A 212 6.91 -7.11 8.32
C SER A 212 7.26 -5.62 8.13
N VAL A 213 6.66 -4.93 7.15
CA VAL A 213 7.05 -3.54 6.82
C VAL A 213 6.55 -2.56 7.86
N ILE A 214 5.39 -2.83 8.46
CA ILE A 214 4.75 -1.94 9.43
C ILE A 214 5.47 -2.00 10.77
N GLU A 215 5.96 -3.18 11.20
CA GLU A 215 6.76 -3.33 12.41
C GLU A 215 8.10 -2.58 12.33
N GLU A 216 8.82 -2.65 11.21
CA GLU A 216 10.09 -1.93 11.04
C GLU A 216 9.94 -0.38 11.09
N LEU A 217 8.72 0.12 10.83
CA LEU A 217 8.41 1.54 10.87
C LEU A 217 7.88 2.02 12.21
N SER A 218 7.24 1.15 12.99
CA SER A 218 6.72 1.45 14.33
C SER A 218 7.82 1.57 15.37
N ASP A 219 8.94 0.89 15.21
CA ASP A 219 10.14 0.98 16.09
C ASP A 219 10.86 2.34 16.04
N VAL A 220 10.31 3.30 15.29
CA VAL A 220 10.88 4.64 15.16
C VAL A 220 10.16 5.61 16.09
N GLU A 221 10.13 5.34 17.40
CA GLU A 221 9.80 6.36 18.38
C GLU A 221 10.78 7.53 18.32
N ILE A 222 10.21 8.71 18.24
CA ILE A 222 10.94 9.98 18.28
C ILE A 222 11.40 10.15 19.72
N VAL A 223 12.65 9.80 20.01
CA VAL A 223 13.29 10.25 21.24
C VAL A 223 13.63 11.74 21.03
N PRO A 224 13.02 12.67 21.78
CA PRO A 224 13.43 14.07 21.75
C PRO A 224 14.79 14.15 22.43
N LEU A 225 15.86 14.32 21.67
CA LEU A 225 17.12 14.72 22.25
C LEU A 225 17.14 16.24 22.37
N GLU A 226 17.62 16.71 23.53
CA GLU A 226 17.78 18.12 23.89
C GLU A 226 18.49 18.91 22.77
N GLN A 227 18.07 20.16 22.63
CA GLN A 227 18.59 21.11 21.65
C GLN A 227 20.01 21.58 22.07
N ASN A 228 21.01 20.74 21.80
CA ASN A 228 22.38 21.25 21.78
C ASN A 228 22.68 21.73 20.36
N GLU A 229 23.27 22.93 20.24
CA GLU A 229 23.79 23.43 18.96
C GLU A 229 24.79 22.42 18.42
N VAL A 230 24.40 21.71 17.35
CA VAL A 230 25.28 20.73 16.72
C VAL A 230 26.30 21.48 15.85
N ASP A 231 27.59 21.30 16.13
CA ASP A 231 28.63 21.74 15.23
C ASP A 231 28.49 21.03 13.88
N VAL A 232 27.94 21.75 12.91
CA VAL A 232 27.66 21.23 11.56
C VAL A 232 28.94 20.85 10.84
N SER A 233 30.07 21.52 11.11
CA SER A 233 31.34 21.24 10.45
C SER A 233 31.99 19.96 10.97
N GLY A 234 31.96 19.73 12.26
CA GLY A 234 32.39 18.47 12.87
C GLY A 234 31.55 17.27 12.45
N MET A 235 30.24 17.45 12.37
CA MET A 235 29.30 16.41 11.88
C MET A 235 29.64 16.03 10.41
N ALA A 236 29.89 17.01 9.53
CA ALA A 236 30.19 16.75 8.13
C ALA A 236 31.48 15.95 7.96
N ALA A 237 32.55 16.32 8.70
CA ALA A 237 33.81 15.62 8.68
C ALA A 237 33.70 14.17 9.19
N GLU A 238 32.91 13.95 10.23
CA GLU A 238 32.69 12.61 10.78
C GLU A 238 31.84 11.72 9.83
N VAL A 239 30.81 12.27 9.19
CA VAL A 239 30.06 11.56 8.13
C VAL A 239 31.03 11.17 7.01
N GLN A 240 31.87 12.09 6.54
CA GLN A 240 32.82 11.80 5.47
C GLN A 240 33.80 10.68 5.89
N ARG A 241 34.35 10.73 7.10
CA ARG A 241 35.23 9.68 7.63
C ARG A 241 34.55 8.31 7.64
N LEU A 242 33.33 8.22 8.16
CA LEU A 242 32.54 6.97 8.21
C LEU A 242 32.32 6.37 6.82
N PHE A 243 32.13 7.22 5.82
CA PHE A 243 31.86 6.75 4.45
C PHE A 243 33.16 6.44 3.68
N GLU A 244 34.23 7.23 3.81
CA GLU A 244 35.46 7.05 3.06
C GLU A 244 36.39 6.02 3.70
N GLU A 245 36.60 6.08 5.03
CA GLU A 245 37.48 5.19 5.75
C GLU A 245 36.80 3.91 6.22
N ASP A 246 35.71 4.03 6.99
CA ASP A 246 35.02 2.87 7.60
C ASP A 246 34.11 2.14 6.62
N LYS A 247 33.77 2.77 5.46
CA LYS A 247 32.95 2.21 4.39
C LYS A 247 31.62 1.64 4.89
N ILE A 248 30.98 2.35 5.82
CA ILE A 248 29.73 1.89 6.46
C ILE A 248 28.60 1.62 5.45
N TYR A 249 28.67 2.22 4.23
CA TYR A 249 27.73 1.99 3.13
C TYR A 249 27.71 0.54 2.64
N LEU A 250 28.72 -0.26 2.95
CA LEU A 250 28.76 -1.69 2.62
C LEU A 250 27.80 -2.52 3.47
N ASN A 251 27.29 -1.96 4.61
CA ASN A 251 26.19 -2.59 5.33
C ASN A 251 24.90 -2.51 4.50
N PRO A 252 24.34 -3.66 4.03
CA PRO A 252 23.17 -3.65 3.17
C PRO A 252 21.89 -3.12 3.86
N LYS A 253 21.83 -3.16 5.19
CA LYS A 253 20.69 -2.68 6.01
C LYS A 253 20.97 -1.36 6.73
N LEU A 254 21.93 -0.57 6.26
CA LEU A 254 22.29 0.72 6.87
C LEU A 254 21.08 1.65 6.96
N LYS A 255 20.80 2.17 8.15
CA LYS A 255 19.74 3.13 8.46
C LYS A 255 20.35 4.49 8.82
N LEU A 256 19.58 5.56 8.63
CA LEU A 256 20.00 6.91 9.07
C LEU A 256 20.25 6.98 10.59
N SER A 257 19.51 6.18 11.38
CA SER A 257 19.72 6.04 12.83
C SER A 257 21.10 5.52 13.19
N ASP A 258 21.63 4.59 12.38
CA ASP A 258 22.94 3.97 12.64
C ASP A 258 24.07 5.01 12.44
N VAL A 259 23.95 5.79 11.37
CA VAL A 259 24.89 6.89 11.09
C VAL A 259 24.75 8.00 12.13
N ALA A 260 23.52 8.35 12.53
CA ALA A 260 23.28 9.36 13.55
C ALA A 260 23.91 8.98 14.90
N LEU A 261 23.80 7.70 15.28
CA LEU A 261 24.42 7.17 16.48
C LEU A 261 25.96 7.21 16.38
N ALA A 262 26.53 6.80 15.24
CA ALA A 262 27.97 6.81 15.02
C ALA A 262 28.57 8.22 15.03
N VAL A 263 27.85 9.20 14.50
CA VAL A 263 28.27 10.63 14.48
C VAL A 263 27.99 11.33 15.81
N GLY A 264 27.23 10.72 16.73
CA GLY A 264 26.85 11.35 18.00
C GLY A 264 25.81 12.47 17.85
N THR A 265 24.91 12.35 16.86
CA THR A 265 23.86 13.34 16.57
C THR A 265 22.48 12.70 16.52
N ASN A 266 21.44 13.50 16.30
CA ASN A 266 20.11 12.96 16.09
C ASN A 266 19.73 12.86 14.60
N ARG A 267 18.74 12.01 14.31
CA ARG A 267 18.25 11.76 12.95
C ARG A 267 17.76 13.03 12.23
N THR A 268 17.22 13.98 12.95
CA THR A 268 16.66 15.21 12.39
C THR A 268 17.76 16.11 11.82
N TYR A 269 18.86 16.28 12.55
CA TYR A 269 20.01 17.07 12.07
C TYR A 269 20.69 16.38 10.90
N LEU A 270 20.91 15.06 10.99
CA LEU A 270 21.54 14.30 9.92
C LEU A 270 20.66 14.26 8.64
N SER A 271 19.35 14.14 8.77
CA SER A 271 18.43 14.25 7.64
C SER A 271 18.47 15.63 6.98
N ARG A 272 18.56 16.70 7.79
CA ARG A 272 18.75 18.08 7.26
C ARG A 272 20.07 18.24 6.54
N TYR A 273 21.14 17.63 7.05
CA TYR A 273 22.46 17.64 6.41
C TYR A 273 22.39 17.04 5.00
N PHE A 274 21.87 15.83 4.84
CA PHE A 274 21.75 15.22 3.52
C PHE A 274 20.84 16.00 2.58
N ASN A 275 19.65 16.40 3.03
CA ASN A 275 18.67 17.06 2.17
C ASN A 275 19.00 18.51 1.84
N ARG A 276 19.55 19.30 2.78
CA ARG A 276 19.78 20.73 2.58
C ARG A 276 21.19 21.08 2.12
N GLN A 277 22.21 20.41 2.63
CA GLN A 277 23.60 20.71 2.30
C GLN A 277 24.08 19.90 1.09
N ASN A 278 23.73 18.60 1.02
CA ASN A 278 24.13 17.74 -0.10
C ASN A 278 23.06 17.64 -1.19
N GLY A 279 21.86 18.18 -0.99
CA GLY A 279 20.78 18.14 -1.99
C GLY A 279 20.28 16.74 -2.35
N GLN A 280 20.61 15.73 -1.54
CA GLN A 280 20.33 14.32 -1.80
C GLN A 280 19.60 13.69 -0.61
N THR A 281 18.80 12.66 -0.88
CA THR A 281 18.26 11.83 0.21
C THR A 281 19.36 10.94 0.79
N PHE A 282 19.20 10.45 2.02
CA PHE A 282 20.14 9.47 2.60
C PHE A 282 20.30 8.24 1.70
N TYR A 283 19.21 7.76 1.12
CA TYR A 283 19.22 6.66 0.15
C TYR A 283 20.13 6.95 -1.05
N ASP A 284 19.97 8.12 -1.66
CA ASP A 284 20.74 8.48 -2.85
C ASP A 284 22.24 8.68 -2.50
N TYR A 285 22.53 9.29 -1.35
CA TYR A 285 23.89 9.48 -0.86
C TYR A 285 24.62 8.16 -0.65
N VAL A 286 24.02 7.23 0.10
CA VAL A 286 24.60 5.88 0.33
C VAL A 286 24.80 5.13 -0.98
N ASN A 287 23.82 5.18 -1.87
CA ASN A 287 23.92 4.45 -3.14
C ASN A 287 24.96 5.05 -4.10
N THR A 288 25.29 6.33 -4.00
CA THR A 288 26.41 6.91 -4.76
C THR A 288 27.73 6.22 -4.39
N TYR A 289 28.01 6.04 -3.13
CA TYR A 289 29.23 5.33 -2.67
C TYR A 289 29.21 3.84 -3.05
N ARG A 290 28.06 3.17 -2.90
CA ARG A 290 27.90 1.76 -3.30
C ARG A 290 28.15 1.55 -4.78
N ILE A 291 27.65 2.45 -5.63
CA ILE A 291 27.83 2.36 -7.09
C ILE A 291 29.27 2.63 -7.49
N GLN A 292 29.95 3.60 -6.89
CA GLN A 292 31.38 3.84 -7.13
C GLN A 292 32.22 2.63 -6.72
N TYR A 293 31.92 2.02 -5.60
CA TYR A 293 32.58 0.80 -5.16
C TYR A 293 32.33 -0.38 -6.13
N ALA A 294 31.08 -0.54 -6.58
CA ALA A 294 30.72 -1.56 -7.57
C ALA A 294 31.38 -1.35 -8.93
N GLU A 295 31.52 -0.09 -9.36
CA GLU A 295 32.26 0.28 -10.58
C GLU A 295 33.72 -0.18 -10.50
N ASN A 296 34.39 0.07 -9.39
CA ASN A 296 35.75 -0.37 -9.15
C ASN A 296 35.88 -1.91 -9.23
N LEU A 297 34.90 -2.65 -8.61
CA LEU A 297 34.88 -4.11 -8.69
C LEU A 297 34.63 -4.60 -10.11
N LEU A 298 33.76 -3.93 -10.89
CA LEU A 298 33.49 -4.28 -12.29
C LEU A 298 34.73 -4.15 -13.18
N LYS A 299 35.59 -3.16 -12.93
CA LYS A 299 36.83 -2.89 -13.68
C LYS A 299 37.98 -3.77 -13.23
N SER A 300 38.10 -4.05 -11.92
CA SER A 300 39.26 -4.72 -11.34
C SER A 300 39.09 -6.23 -11.14
N THR A 301 37.89 -6.77 -11.30
CA THR A 301 37.58 -8.18 -11.02
C THR A 301 36.69 -8.84 -12.07
N ASN A 302 36.72 -10.18 -12.13
CA ASN A 302 35.81 -10.96 -12.93
C ASN A 302 34.62 -11.53 -12.11
N TYR A 303 34.31 -10.94 -10.96
CA TYR A 303 33.19 -11.42 -10.14
C TYR A 303 31.86 -11.38 -10.90
N PRO A 304 30.98 -12.38 -10.70
CA PRO A 304 29.64 -12.36 -11.26
C PRO A 304 28.84 -11.18 -10.65
N LEU A 305 27.90 -10.62 -11.43
CA LEU A 305 27.12 -9.46 -10.99
C LEU A 305 26.40 -9.64 -9.64
N PRO A 306 25.84 -10.81 -9.29
CA PRO A 306 25.26 -11.02 -7.96
C PRO A 306 26.27 -10.82 -6.82
N GLU A 307 27.49 -11.26 -7.01
CA GLU A 307 28.56 -11.13 -6.02
C GLU A 307 29.01 -9.66 -5.88
N ILE A 308 29.14 -8.94 -7.00
CA ILE A 308 29.44 -7.49 -6.98
C ILE A 308 28.34 -6.74 -6.25
N ALA A 309 27.06 -7.03 -6.51
CA ALA A 309 25.95 -6.39 -5.82
C ALA A 309 26.05 -6.58 -4.29
N ILE A 310 26.28 -7.80 -3.82
CA ILE A 310 26.40 -8.11 -2.39
C ILE A 310 27.62 -7.42 -1.78
N LYS A 311 28.80 -7.53 -2.42
CA LYS A 311 30.05 -6.91 -1.94
C LYS A 311 29.98 -5.38 -1.89
N SER A 312 29.12 -4.77 -2.71
CA SER A 312 28.89 -3.33 -2.75
C SER A 312 27.77 -2.86 -1.82
N GLY A 313 27.25 -3.75 -0.95
CA GLY A 313 26.26 -3.41 0.05
C GLY A 313 24.80 -3.35 -0.46
N PHE A 314 24.51 -3.90 -1.64
CA PHE A 314 23.13 -4.02 -2.11
C PHE A 314 22.46 -5.30 -1.60
N ASN A 315 21.20 -5.20 -1.15
CA ASN A 315 20.42 -6.35 -0.71
C ASN A 315 19.93 -7.22 -1.88
N SER A 316 19.85 -6.66 -3.09
CA SER A 316 19.42 -7.40 -4.26
C SER A 316 20.10 -6.95 -5.55
N ILE A 317 20.24 -7.91 -6.47
CA ILE A 317 20.77 -7.62 -7.80
C ILE A 317 19.83 -6.70 -8.61
N SER A 318 18.53 -6.75 -8.34
CA SER A 318 17.54 -5.90 -9.02
C SER A 318 17.72 -4.44 -8.66
N THR A 319 17.91 -4.13 -7.38
CA THR A 319 18.20 -2.76 -6.93
C THR A 319 19.55 -2.29 -7.44
N PHE A 320 20.59 -3.12 -7.37
CA PHE A 320 21.89 -2.81 -7.94
C PHE A 320 21.78 -2.41 -9.42
N ARG A 321 21.15 -3.24 -10.26
CA ARG A 321 20.99 -2.96 -11.69
C ARG A 321 20.23 -1.65 -11.95
N ARG A 322 19.16 -1.39 -11.20
CA ARG A 322 18.34 -0.18 -11.32
C ARG A 322 19.15 1.07 -10.97
N VAL A 323 19.87 1.05 -9.85
CA VAL A 323 20.67 2.20 -9.39
C VAL A 323 21.86 2.39 -10.32
N PHE A 324 22.51 1.32 -10.75
CA PHE A 324 23.63 1.38 -11.70
C PHE A 324 23.21 1.99 -13.04
N PHE A 325 22.06 1.56 -13.58
CA PHE A 325 21.53 2.13 -14.82
C PHE A 325 21.17 3.60 -14.67
N ALA A 326 20.61 4.00 -13.54
CA ALA A 326 20.31 5.41 -13.25
C ALA A 326 21.58 6.28 -13.20
N SER A 327 22.72 5.73 -12.71
CA SER A 327 23.98 6.45 -12.58
C SER A 327 24.80 6.53 -13.88
N PHE A 328 24.82 5.44 -14.67
CA PHE A 328 25.70 5.31 -15.84
C PHE A 328 24.97 5.24 -17.19
N GLY A 329 23.63 5.23 -17.19
CA GLY A 329 22.83 5.15 -18.42
C GLY A 329 22.89 3.81 -19.17
N CYS A 330 23.61 2.82 -18.62
CA CYS A 330 23.76 1.49 -19.22
C CYS A 330 23.75 0.36 -18.18
N SER A 331 23.53 -0.87 -18.64
CA SER A 331 23.57 -2.02 -17.72
C SER A 331 24.99 -2.34 -17.24
N PRO A 332 25.18 -2.92 -16.04
CA PRO A 332 26.50 -3.32 -15.51
C PRO A 332 27.27 -4.24 -16.47
N ASN A 333 26.60 -5.17 -17.16
CA ASN A 333 27.25 -6.03 -18.15
C ASN A 333 27.80 -5.24 -19.34
N LYS A 334 27.01 -4.31 -19.88
CA LYS A 334 27.44 -3.46 -20.99
C LYS A 334 28.58 -2.55 -20.56
N TYR A 335 28.54 -2.05 -19.33
CA TYR A 335 29.62 -1.22 -18.78
C TYR A 335 30.93 -2.00 -18.68
N ARG A 336 30.91 -3.25 -18.17
CA ARG A 336 32.10 -4.11 -18.05
C ARG A 336 32.77 -4.40 -19.39
N VAL A 337 32.00 -4.57 -20.47
CA VAL A 337 32.54 -4.83 -21.81
C VAL A 337 33.19 -3.59 -22.42
N ASN A 338 32.75 -2.39 -22.03
CA ASN A 338 33.22 -1.12 -22.57
C ASN A 338 34.29 -0.46 -21.69
N ALA A 339 34.57 -0.99 -20.51
CA ALA A 339 35.59 -0.50 -19.56
C ALA A 339 36.88 -1.29 -19.65
#